data_4ce6ae55e7e6e3ce857a3fa831c3fc3c
#
_entry.id   4ce6ae55e7e6e3ce857a3fa831c3fc3c
#
_cell.length_a   1.000
_cell.length_b   1.000
_cell.length_c   1.000
_cell.angle_alpha   90.00
_cell.angle_beta   90.00
_cell.angle_gamma   90.00
#
_symmetry.space_group_name_H-M   'P 1'
#
loop_
_entity.id
_entity.type
_entity.pdbx_description
1 polymer ?
#
loop_
_entity_poly.entity_id
_entity_poly.type
_entity_poly.pdbx_seq_one_letter_code
_entity_poly.pdbx_strand_id
1 'polypeptide(L)'
;MTNRAAIAHKVRRHIPFGTVINHFLVQAVAGIPLTVYGKGGQIRGYLNLRDTLQCVELAMMNPAKKGQLRILNQFTETFSVNELAERVQQVGNQMGLNVAMKSIDNPRQEAEQHYYNPAHAGLLELGFKPHYMTDELVAAMLEKVIEYKHYIDTDKIMPRVRWK
;
A
#
# COMPACT_ATOMS: atom_id res chain seq x y z
N MET A 1 15.56 -19.18 -20.10
CA MET A 1 15.13 -19.66 -18.75
C MET A 1 15.42 -18.57 -17.74
N THR A 2 14.46 -17.66 -17.52
CA THR A 2 14.60 -16.50 -16.65
C THR A 2 14.51 -16.94 -15.20
N ASN A 3 15.49 -16.55 -14.43
CA ASN A 3 15.80 -16.96 -13.07
C ASN A 3 14.68 -16.60 -12.05
N ARG A 4 13.56 -17.34 -12.06
CA ARG A 4 12.44 -17.21 -11.10
C ARG A 4 12.88 -17.38 -9.64
N ALA A 5 13.94 -18.17 -9.39
CA ALA A 5 14.51 -18.37 -8.06
C ALA A 5 15.16 -17.10 -7.47
N ALA A 6 15.77 -16.26 -8.31
CA ALA A 6 16.41 -15.02 -7.85
C ALA A 6 15.40 -13.94 -7.43
N ILE A 7 14.20 -13.90 -8.07
CA ILE A 7 13.12 -13.01 -7.69
C ILE A 7 12.53 -13.43 -6.35
N ALA A 8 12.28 -14.73 -6.15
CA ALA A 8 11.78 -15.27 -4.89
C ALA A 8 12.76 -15.02 -3.71
N HIS A 9 14.07 -15.08 -3.96
CA HIS A 9 15.09 -14.83 -2.93
C HIS A 9 15.17 -13.34 -2.54
N LYS A 10 14.91 -12.42 -3.47
CA LYS A 10 14.89 -10.96 -3.21
C LYS A 10 13.65 -10.54 -2.41
N VAL A 11 12.49 -11.13 -2.71
CA VAL A 11 11.24 -10.89 -1.96
C VAL A 11 11.36 -11.38 -0.51
N ARG A 12 12.14 -12.43 -0.23
CA ARG A 12 12.38 -12.95 1.13
C ARG A 12 13.08 -11.98 2.08
N ARG A 13 13.84 -11.00 1.59
CA ARG A 13 14.64 -10.09 2.43
C ARG A 13 13.97 -8.76 2.81
N HIS A 14 12.83 -8.39 2.19
CA HIS A 14 12.27 -7.03 2.30
C HIS A 14 10.82 -6.94 2.77
N ILE A 15 10.27 -7.96 3.40
CA ILE A 15 8.91 -7.95 3.94
C ILE A 15 8.64 -6.87 5.01
N PRO A 16 9.62 -6.35 5.78
CA PRO A 16 9.35 -5.26 6.71
C PRO A 16 8.95 -3.93 6.04
N PHE A 17 9.14 -3.78 4.72
CA PHE A 17 8.96 -2.53 3.98
C PHE A 17 7.82 -2.55 2.94
N GLY A 18 6.96 -3.55 2.98
CA GLY A 18 5.74 -3.55 2.18
C GLY A 18 4.81 -2.42 2.62
N THR A 19 4.06 -1.83 1.67
CA THR A 19 3.01 -0.87 2.03
C THR A 19 1.94 -1.55 2.88
N VAL A 20 1.30 -0.81 3.76
CA VAL A 20 0.26 -1.31 4.67
C VAL A 20 -0.81 -2.11 3.93
N ILE A 21 -1.30 -1.61 2.78
CA ILE A 21 -2.32 -2.31 2.01
C ILE A 21 -1.82 -3.68 1.51
N ASN A 22 -0.60 -3.77 0.97
CA ASN A 22 -0.06 -5.03 0.50
C ASN A 22 0.08 -6.05 1.64
N HIS A 23 0.44 -5.57 2.84
CA HIS A 23 0.52 -6.41 4.03
C HIS A 23 -0.87 -6.97 4.39
N PHE A 24 -1.90 -6.14 4.39
CA PHE A 24 -3.27 -6.56 4.67
C PHE A 24 -3.80 -7.56 3.65
N LEU A 25 -3.56 -7.35 2.35
CA LEU A 25 -3.95 -8.29 1.31
C LEU A 25 -3.31 -9.67 1.52
N VAL A 26 -2.02 -9.71 1.86
CA VAL A 26 -1.32 -10.98 2.13
C VAL A 26 -1.83 -11.63 3.40
N GLN A 27 -2.09 -10.88 4.47
CA GLN A 27 -2.69 -11.41 5.72
C GLN A 27 -4.08 -11.98 5.46
N ALA A 28 -4.95 -11.27 4.72
CA ALA A 28 -6.29 -11.73 4.37
C ALA A 28 -6.26 -13.09 3.67
N VAL A 29 -5.42 -13.24 2.63
CA VAL A 29 -5.29 -14.48 1.86
C VAL A 29 -4.64 -15.61 2.66
N ALA A 30 -3.74 -15.27 3.59
CA ALA A 30 -3.11 -16.26 4.49
C ALA A 30 -4.05 -16.73 5.61
N GLY A 31 -5.24 -16.11 5.80
CA GLY A 31 -6.14 -16.40 6.91
C GLY A 31 -5.63 -15.86 8.26
N ILE A 32 -4.78 -14.84 8.23
CA ILE A 32 -4.25 -14.17 9.42
C ILE A 32 -5.04 -12.87 9.61
N PRO A 33 -5.46 -12.54 10.84
CA PRO A 33 -6.14 -11.27 11.11
C PRO A 33 -5.31 -10.07 10.64
N LEU A 34 -5.96 -9.10 9.98
CA LEU A 34 -5.33 -7.85 9.61
C LEU A 34 -4.81 -7.14 10.86
N THR A 35 -3.52 -6.86 10.91
CA THR A 35 -2.87 -6.33 12.10
C THR A 35 -2.75 -4.81 12.02
N VAL A 36 -3.58 -4.11 12.79
CA VAL A 36 -3.56 -2.65 12.93
C VAL A 36 -2.74 -2.25 14.15
N TYR A 37 -1.69 -1.46 13.97
CA TYR A 37 -0.85 -0.96 15.07
C TYR A 37 -1.45 0.30 15.69
N GLY A 38 -1.60 0.30 17.01
CA GLY A 38 -2.16 1.41 17.79
C GLY A 38 -3.63 1.68 17.43
N LYS A 39 -3.99 2.96 17.33
CA LYS A 39 -5.36 3.40 16.99
C LYS A 39 -5.69 3.30 15.49
N GLY A 40 -4.68 3.10 14.64
CA GLY A 40 -4.87 2.99 13.19
C GLY A 40 -5.28 4.28 12.47
N GLY A 41 -5.23 5.43 13.16
CA GLY A 41 -5.65 6.72 12.62
C GLY A 41 -4.60 7.44 11.75
N GLN A 42 -3.40 6.87 11.59
CA GLN A 42 -2.34 7.50 10.79
C GLN A 42 -2.74 7.58 9.32
N ILE A 43 -2.79 8.80 8.78
CA ILE A 43 -3.16 9.05 7.38
C ILE A 43 -1.91 9.05 6.50
N ARG A 44 -2.00 8.45 5.32
CA ARG A 44 -0.95 8.44 4.29
C ARG A 44 -1.57 8.64 2.91
N GLY A 45 -0.76 9.20 1.99
CA GLY A 45 -1.12 9.31 0.59
C GLY A 45 -0.84 8.02 -0.15
N TYR A 46 -1.73 7.67 -1.06
CA TYR A 46 -1.65 6.49 -1.90
C TYR A 46 -1.71 6.86 -3.38
N LEU A 47 -0.96 6.13 -4.17
CA LEU A 47 -0.89 6.29 -5.60
C LEU A 47 -0.89 4.92 -6.27
N ASN A 48 -1.76 4.72 -7.25
CA ASN A 48 -1.76 3.52 -8.08
C ASN A 48 -0.44 3.44 -8.88
N LEU A 49 0.07 2.24 -9.10
CA LEU A 49 1.29 2.07 -9.90
C LEU A 49 1.15 2.60 -11.34
N ARG A 50 -0.04 2.46 -11.94
CA ARG A 50 -0.35 3.06 -13.26
C ARG A 50 -0.23 4.58 -13.21
N ASP A 51 -0.70 5.19 -12.13
CA ASP A 51 -0.62 6.62 -11.91
C ASP A 51 0.83 7.08 -11.71
N THR A 52 1.64 6.27 -11.05
CA THR A 52 3.09 6.54 -10.94
C THR A 52 3.74 6.64 -12.33
N LEU A 53 3.42 5.73 -13.25
CA LEU A 53 3.93 5.77 -14.61
C LEU A 53 3.44 7.00 -15.37
N GLN A 54 2.14 7.32 -15.26
CA GLN A 54 1.55 8.52 -15.86
C GLN A 54 2.22 9.81 -15.33
N CYS A 55 2.48 9.87 -14.03
CA CYS A 55 3.17 11.01 -13.41
C CYS A 55 4.59 11.20 -13.97
N VAL A 56 5.34 10.10 -14.14
CA VAL A 56 6.68 10.15 -14.74
C VAL A 56 6.61 10.63 -16.19
N GLU A 57 5.68 10.11 -16.98
CA GLU A 57 5.46 10.52 -18.37
C GLU A 57 5.14 12.01 -18.46
N LEU A 58 4.18 12.50 -17.68
CA LEU A 58 3.80 13.91 -17.63
C LEU A 58 4.97 14.81 -17.23
N ALA A 59 5.76 14.38 -16.25
CA ALA A 59 6.94 15.13 -15.82
C ALA A 59 8.01 15.22 -16.92
N MET A 60 8.24 14.14 -17.67
CA MET A 60 9.16 14.09 -18.78
C MET A 60 8.71 14.95 -19.97
N MET A 61 7.41 14.94 -20.27
CA MET A 61 6.83 15.76 -21.36
C MET A 61 6.78 17.25 -21.02
N ASN A 62 6.86 17.61 -19.74
CA ASN A 62 6.80 18.98 -19.25
C ASN A 62 8.03 19.31 -18.39
N PRO A 63 9.25 19.36 -18.96
CA PRO A 63 10.45 19.61 -18.19
C PRO A 63 10.47 21.02 -17.58
N ALA A 64 11.16 21.17 -16.46
CA ALA A 64 11.42 22.49 -15.87
C ALA A 64 12.28 23.35 -16.82
N LYS A 65 12.10 24.67 -16.78
CA LYS A 65 12.96 25.60 -17.53
C LYS A 65 14.38 25.53 -17.01
N LYS A 66 15.35 25.88 -17.87
CA LYS A 66 16.78 25.92 -17.50
C LYS A 66 16.98 26.75 -16.21
N GLY A 67 17.65 26.16 -15.23
CA GLY A 67 17.93 26.78 -13.94
C GLY A 67 16.77 26.73 -12.92
N GLN A 68 15.66 26.07 -13.23
CA GLN A 68 14.53 25.89 -12.32
C GLN A 68 14.46 24.46 -11.79
N LEU A 69 14.19 24.30 -10.49
CA LEU A 69 13.78 23.04 -9.89
C LEU A 69 12.25 23.00 -9.83
N ARG A 70 11.67 21.90 -10.30
CA ARG A 70 10.23 21.64 -10.21
C ARG A 70 9.98 20.39 -9.37
N ILE A 71 9.18 20.54 -8.33
CA ILE A 71 8.78 19.45 -7.45
C ILE A 71 7.32 19.16 -7.71
N LEU A 72 7.01 17.89 -7.99
CA LEU A 72 5.65 17.41 -8.21
C LEU A 72 5.35 16.36 -7.14
N ASN A 73 4.49 16.71 -6.18
CA ASN A 73 3.98 15.75 -5.21
C ASN A 73 2.98 14.81 -5.89
N GLN A 74 3.03 13.53 -5.53
CA GLN A 74 2.27 12.48 -6.18
C GLN A 74 1.50 11.65 -5.16
N PHE A 75 0.20 11.82 -5.13
CA PHE A 75 -0.75 10.89 -4.52
C PHE A 75 -2.14 11.17 -5.09
N THR A 76 -3.00 10.15 -5.09
CA THR A 76 -4.37 10.27 -5.61
C THR A 76 -5.37 10.43 -4.48
N GLU A 77 -5.21 9.64 -3.42
CA GLU A 77 -6.11 9.56 -2.29
C GLU A 77 -5.32 9.46 -0.99
N THR A 78 -5.99 9.78 0.10
CA THR A 78 -5.46 9.59 1.45
C THR A 78 -6.34 8.61 2.21
N PHE A 79 -5.71 7.68 2.93
CA PHE A 79 -6.39 6.73 3.80
C PHE A 79 -5.69 6.64 5.14
N SER A 80 -6.47 6.45 6.18
CA SER A 80 -5.98 5.94 7.45
C SER A 80 -5.71 4.43 7.35
N VAL A 81 -4.95 3.91 8.31
CA VAL A 81 -4.70 2.46 8.39
C VAL A 81 -6.00 1.68 8.60
N ASN A 82 -6.93 2.24 9.40
CA ASN A 82 -8.23 1.62 9.65
C ASN A 82 -9.07 1.53 8.38
N GLU A 83 -9.22 2.63 7.64
CA GLU A 83 -10.00 2.65 6.39
C GLU A 83 -9.49 1.61 5.37
N LEU A 84 -8.17 1.43 5.28
CA LEU A 84 -7.59 0.40 4.43
C LEU A 84 -7.89 -1.02 4.94
N ALA A 85 -7.78 -1.24 6.24
CA ALA A 85 -8.08 -2.54 6.85
C ALA A 85 -9.55 -2.90 6.67
N GLU A 86 -10.46 -1.96 6.94
CA GLU A 86 -11.91 -2.14 6.77
C GLU A 86 -12.26 -2.45 5.31
N ARG A 87 -11.67 -1.74 4.35
CA ARG A 87 -11.90 -2.01 2.93
C ARG A 87 -11.41 -3.39 2.51
N VAL A 88 -10.20 -3.80 2.92
CA VAL A 88 -9.69 -5.14 2.62
C VAL A 88 -10.54 -6.22 3.31
N GLN A 89 -10.99 -5.98 4.54
CA GLN A 89 -11.89 -6.89 5.25
C GLN A 89 -13.22 -7.04 4.52
N GLN A 90 -13.86 -5.92 4.15
CA GLN A 90 -15.13 -5.92 3.45
C GLN A 90 -15.05 -6.70 2.14
N VAL A 91 -14.11 -6.35 1.26
CA VAL A 91 -13.95 -6.99 -0.04
C VAL A 91 -13.53 -8.46 0.12
N GLY A 92 -12.59 -8.74 1.01
CA GLY A 92 -12.15 -10.11 1.29
C GLY A 92 -13.30 -11.00 1.78
N ASN A 93 -14.18 -10.49 2.64
CA ASN A 93 -15.35 -11.23 3.13
C ASN A 93 -16.39 -11.45 2.01
N GLN A 94 -16.61 -10.49 1.12
CA GLN A 94 -17.44 -10.67 -0.08
C GLN A 94 -16.88 -11.77 -1.01
N MET A 95 -15.56 -11.93 -1.05
CA MET A 95 -14.88 -13.01 -1.79
C MET A 95 -14.81 -14.35 -1.02
N GLY A 96 -15.35 -14.43 0.20
CA GLY A 96 -15.38 -15.65 1.02
C GLY A 96 -14.08 -15.95 1.78
N LEU A 97 -13.19 -14.97 1.99
CA LEU A 97 -11.91 -15.18 2.69
C LEU A 97 -12.02 -15.19 4.23
N ASN A 98 -13.16 -14.78 4.80
CA ASN A 98 -13.38 -14.71 6.26
C ASN A 98 -12.30 -13.89 7.00
N VAL A 99 -12.13 -12.64 6.59
CA VAL A 99 -11.07 -11.74 7.05
C VAL A 99 -11.44 -11.12 8.40
N ALA A 100 -10.62 -11.36 9.42
CA ALA A 100 -10.72 -10.71 10.73
C ALA A 100 -9.75 -9.54 10.84
N MET A 101 -10.02 -8.61 11.76
CA MET A 101 -9.11 -7.51 12.13
C MET A 101 -8.69 -7.64 13.59
N LYS A 102 -7.44 -7.24 13.88
CA LYS A 102 -6.90 -7.22 15.24
C LYS A 102 -6.05 -5.95 15.44
N SER A 103 -6.40 -5.17 16.45
CA SER A 103 -5.54 -4.10 16.93
C SER A 103 -4.46 -4.64 17.85
N ILE A 104 -3.25 -4.16 17.71
CA ILE A 104 -2.11 -4.47 18.58
C ILE A 104 -1.40 -3.18 19.00
N ASP A 105 -0.73 -3.21 20.14
CA ASP A 105 0.00 -2.06 20.64
C ASP A 105 1.04 -1.57 19.63
N ASN A 106 1.09 -0.26 19.42
CA ASN A 106 2.13 0.33 18.58
C ASN A 106 3.43 0.42 19.38
N PRO A 107 4.48 -0.31 18.98
CA PRO A 107 5.76 -0.23 19.68
C PRO A 107 6.52 1.08 19.42
N ARG A 108 6.07 1.88 18.44
CA ARG A 108 6.59 3.21 18.18
C ARG A 108 5.74 4.22 18.93
N GLN A 109 6.38 5.07 19.75
CA GLN A 109 5.78 6.30 20.24
C GLN A 109 5.80 7.32 19.10
N GLU A 110 4.87 7.20 18.17
CA GLU A 110 4.63 8.25 17.18
C GLU A 110 3.68 9.29 17.81
N ALA A 111 3.97 10.57 17.63
CA ALA A 111 3.01 11.62 17.94
C ALA A 111 1.71 11.32 17.18
N GLU A 112 0.60 11.22 17.88
CA GLU A 112 -0.64 10.56 17.42
C GLU A 112 -1.33 11.22 16.22
N GLN A 113 -0.90 12.42 15.79
CA GLN A 113 -1.52 13.13 14.67
C GLN A 113 -0.47 13.88 13.86
N HIS A 114 0.04 13.24 12.81
CA HIS A 114 0.66 14.00 11.74
C HIS A 114 -0.43 14.51 10.81
N TYR A 115 -0.62 15.83 10.79
CA TYR A 115 -1.42 16.49 9.77
C TYR A 115 -0.77 16.22 8.40
N TYR A 116 -1.42 15.39 7.59
CA TYR A 116 -0.94 15.02 6.27
C TYR A 116 -1.84 15.66 5.22
N ASN A 117 -1.44 16.82 4.70
CA ASN A 117 -2.15 17.51 3.64
C ASN A 117 -1.16 18.20 2.68
N PRO A 118 -0.33 17.45 1.96
CA PRO A 118 0.58 18.04 0.98
C PRO A 118 -0.20 18.54 -0.23
N ALA A 119 0.21 19.71 -0.76
CA ALA A 119 -0.30 20.22 -2.03
C ALA A 119 0.09 19.25 -3.18
N HIS A 120 -0.87 18.87 -4.02
CA HIS A 120 -0.69 17.91 -5.12
C HIS A 120 -1.40 18.32 -6.42
N ALA A 121 -1.66 19.62 -6.60
CA ALA A 121 -2.34 20.13 -7.79
C ALA A 121 -1.49 20.11 -9.07
N GLY A 122 -0.16 20.18 -8.95
CA GLY A 122 0.72 20.40 -10.09
C GLY A 122 0.64 19.35 -11.19
N LEU A 123 0.35 18.09 -10.88
CA LEU A 123 0.16 17.03 -11.90
C LEU A 123 -1.23 17.08 -12.52
N LEU A 124 -2.25 17.46 -11.76
CA LEU A 124 -3.60 17.65 -12.28
C LEU A 124 -3.62 18.76 -13.35
N GLU A 125 -2.88 19.86 -13.12
CA GLU A 125 -2.70 20.95 -14.10
C GLU A 125 -2.01 20.48 -15.38
N LEU A 126 -1.20 19.43 -15.32
CA LEU A 126 -0.53 18.81 -16.47
C LEU A 126 -1.39 17.75 -17.18
N GLY A 127 -2.64 17.53 -16.72
CA GLY A 127 -3.54 16.55 -17.32
C GLY A 127 -3.51 15.16 -16.69
N PHE A 128 -2.98 15.01 -15.49
CA PHE A 128 -3.02 13.76 -14.74
C PHE A 128 -4.47 13.28 -14.52
N LYS A 129 -4.71 12.02 -14.82
CA LYS A 129 -6.02 11.35 -14.65
C LYS A 129 -5.89 10.26 -13.60
N PRO A 130 -6.35 10.49 -12.37
CA PRO A 130 -6.18 9.54 -11.27
C PRO A 130 -7.01 8.27 -11.43
N HIS A 131 -6.45 7.13 -11.00
CA HIS A 131 -7.14 5.86 -10.81
C HIS A 131 -7.33 5.64 -9.31
N TYR A 132 -8.59 5.74 -8.88
CA TYR A 132 -8.97 5.60 -7.47
C TYR A 132 -8.93 4.14 -7.01
N MET A 133 -8.78 3.95 -5.69
CA MET A 133 -8.85 2.63 -5.06
C MET A 133 -10.32 2.21 -4.92
N THR A 134 -10.84 1.49 -5.92
CA THR A 134 -12.20 0.92 -5.88
C THR A 134 -12.18 -0.48 -5.25
N ASP A 135 -13.36 -1.00 -4.90
CA ASP A 135 -13.50 -2.36 -4.36
C ASP A 135 -13.10 -3.40 -5.41
N GLU A 136 -13.36 -3.14 -6.70
CA GLU A 136 -12.92 -4.00 -7.81
C GLU A 136 -11.39 -4.05 -7.91
N LEU A 137 -10.70 -2.94 -7.66
CA LEU A 137 -9.24 -2.92 -7.62
C LEU A 137 -8.72 -3.76 -6.45
N VAL A 138 -9.32 -3.61 -5.27
CA VAL A 138 -8.94 -4.42 -4.08
C VAL A 138 -9.21 -5.89 -4.33
N ALA A 139 -10.35 -6.24 -4.94
CA ALA A 139 -10.67 -7.62 -5.32
C ALA A 139 -9.64 -8.19 -6.29
N ALA A 140 -9.29 -7.46 -7.36
CA ALA A 140 -8.26 -7.89 -8.31
C ALA A 140 -6.88 -8.07 -7.65
N MET A 141 -6.54 -7.22 -6.67
CA MET A 141 -5.31 -7.38 -5.88
C MET A 141 -5.36 -8.64 -5.01
N LEU A 142 -6.49 -8.92 -4.35
CA LEU A 142 -6.70 -10.16 -3.57
C LEU A 142 -6.60 -11.40 -4.46
N GLU A 143 -7.27 -11.41 -5.62
CA GLU A 143 -7.17 -12.51 -6.60
C GLU A 143 -5.71 -12.78 -6.97
N LYS A 144 -4.95 -11.71 -7.21
CA LYS A 144 -3.53 -11.86 -7.52
C LYS A 144 -2.72 -12.46 -6.38
N VAL A 145 -3.02 -12.09 -5.14
CA VAL A 145 -2.37 -12.70 -3.96
C VAL A 145 -2.81 -14.16 -3.79
N ILE A 146 -4.08 -14.50 -4.05
CA ILE A 146 -4.59 -15.88 -4.00
C ILE A 146 -3.85 -16.78 -4.99
N GLU A 147 -3.60 -16.33 -6.23
CA GLU A 147 -2.83 -17.06 -7.24
C GLU A 147 -1.44 -17.46 -6.71
N TYR A 148 -0.83 -16.61 -5.89
CA TYR A 148 0.50 -16.82 -5.32
C TYR A 148 0.49 -17.26 -3.85
N LYS A 149 -0.66 -17.69 -3.32
CA LYS A 149 -0.82 -18.08 -1.91
C LYS A 149 0.22 -19.09 -1.43
N HIS A 150 0.59 -20.03 -2.28
CA HIS A 150 1.56 -21.10 -1.96
C HIS A 150 3.00 -20.59 -1.72
N TYR A 151 3.31 -19.33 -2.07
CA TYR A 151 4.59 -18.69 -1.76
C TYR A 151 4.58 -17.89 -0.46
N ILE A 152 3.41 -17.76 0.20
CA ILE A 152 3.31 -16.98 1.43
C ILE A 152 3.99 -17.72 2.57
N ASP A 153 5.01 -17.08 3.14
CA ASP A 153 5.70 -17.53 4.35
C ASP A 153 5.04 -16.83 5.56
N THR A 154 4.14 -17.55 6.23
CA THR A 154 3.35 -17.00 7.35
C THR A 154 4.20 -16.50 8.50
N ASP A 155 5.36 -17.12 8.74
CA ASP A 155 6.26 -16.68 9.80
C ASP A 155 6.84 -15.28 9.57
N LYS A 156 6.87 -14.84 8.31
CA LYS A 156 7.41 -13.51 7.93
C LYS A 156 6.39 -12.39 7.94
N ILE A 157 5.10 -12.74 7.81
CA ILE A 157 4.01 -11.76 7.80
C ILE A 157 3.35 -11.57 9.17
N MET A 158 3.71 -12.38 10.16
CA MET A 158 3.30 -12.16 11.54
C MET A 158 3.93 -10.90 12.11
N PRO A 159 3.21 -10.11 12.92
CA PRO A 159 3.77 -8.93 13.54
C PRO A 159 4.97 -9.29 14.42
N ARG A 160 6.15 -8.89 13.99
CA ARG A 160 7.40 -9.09 14.72
C ARG A 160 7.94 -7.73 15.14
N VAL A 161 7.40 -7.18 16.22
CA VAL A 161 7.99 -5.97 16.75
C VAL A 161 8.74 -6.30 18.04
N ARG A 162 10.04 -6.47 17.90
CA ARG A 162 10.98 -6.42 19.02
C ARG A 162 11.90 -5.23 18.79
N TRP A 163 11.48 -4.08 19.28
CA TRP A 163 12.41 -2.98 19.50
C TRP A 163 12.94 -3.15 20.94
N LYS A 164 14.24 -3.40 21.07
CA LYS A 164 14.92 -3.26 22.34
C LYS A 164 15.42 -1.84 22.47
#